data_94f777f4df44fc80346f662b1d0de5d1
#
_entry.id   94f777f4df44fc80346f662b1d0de5d1
#
_cell.length_a   1.000
_cell.length_b   1.000
_cell.length_c   1.000
_cell.angle_alpha   90.00
_cell.angle_beta   90.00
_cell.angle_gamma   90.00
#
_symmetry.space_group_name_H-M   'P 1'
#
loop_
_entity.id
_entity.type
_entity.pdbx_description
1 polymer ?
#
loop_
_entity_poly.entity_id
_entity_poly.type
_entity_poly.pdbx_seq_one_letter_code
_entity_poly.pdbx_strand_id
1 'polypeptide(L)'
;MEDLEDYLLNGQDLDYLKDIMISGRCMVYKETDFMLEEIRIKTEYYQKYYKTKDLHYCVQLILSHNNQFMGVVSFYNSKKVGDYSERDIFILETLKTHLSLCLYKTFYIPKISKNKFLYTQRNCLTNNLSTQFNLTRRESEVLKLMLDNLTNIEISERLYISVNTLKKHIVNIYSKLGVSNRTQLLKLLLQKSS
;
A
#
# COMPACT_ATOMS: atom_id res chain seq x y z
N MET A 1 -3.81 18.87 9.32
CA MET A 1 -3.05 18.25 8.19
C MET A 1 -1.56 18.60 8.26
N GLU A 2 -1.23 19.83 8.52
CA GLU A 2 0.16 20.35 8.64
C GLU A 2 1.05 19.54 9.62
N ASP A 3 0.50 19.16 10.75
CA ASP A 3 1.20 18.35 11.79
C ASP A 3 1.56 16.93 11.33
N LEU A 4 0.72 16.30 10.50
CA LEU A 4 1.00 14.96 9.98
C LEU A 4 2.07 15.02 8.90
N GLU A 5 2.06 16.05 8.06
CA GLU A 5 3.09 16.27 7.04
C GLU A 5 4.45 16.54 7.68
N ASP A 6 4.52 17.40 8.71
CA ASP A 6 5.78 17.64 9.44
C ASP A 6 6.28 16.35 10.13
N TYR A 7 5.40 15.56 10.73
CA TYR A 7 5.79 14.28 11.31
C TYR A 7 6.34 13.32 10.25
N LEU A 8 5.69 13.20 9.11
CA LEU A 8 6.12 12.30 8.02
C LEU A 8 7.45 12.73 7.39
N LEU A 9 7.72 14.02 7.34
CA LEU A 9 8.94 14.56 6.72
C LEU A 9 10.12 14.63 7.71
N ASN A 10 9.86 14.99 8.97
CA ASN A 10 10.89 15.38 9.93
C ASN A 10 10.80 14.68 11.28
N GLY A 11 9.68 14.05 11.59
CA GLY A 11 9.41 13.47 12.91
C GLY A 11 9.68 11.99 13.02
N GLN A 12 9.60 11.26 11.91
CA GLN A 12 9.74 9.81 11.95
C GLN A 12 11.11 9.33 12.46
N ASP A 13 12.18 10.07 12.18
CA ASP A 13 13.53 9.69 12.61
C ASP A 13 13.81 10.06 14.07
N LEU A 14 13.00 10.95 14.63
CA LEU A 14 13.04 11.32 16.05
C LEU A 14 12.16 10.41 16.91
N ASP A 15 11.20 9.70 16.31
CA ASP A 15 10.25 8.83 17.01
C ASP A 15 10.92 7.51 17.40
N TYR A 16 11.26 7.40 18.67
CA TYR A 16 11.93 6.23 19.27
C TYR A 16 11.06 4.96 19.32
N LEU A 17 9.76 5.07 19.04
CA LEU A 17 8.82 3.94 18.97
C LEU A 17 8.42 3.58 17.53
N LYS A 18 8.99 4.23 16.52
CA LYS A 18 8.69 4.00 15.10
C LYS A 18 8.73 2.52 14.70
N ASP A 19 9.77 1.80 15.13
CA ASP A 19 9.94 0.38 14.77
C ASP A 19 8.85 -0.51 15.37
N ILE A 20 8.37 -0.18 16.57
CA ILE A 20 7.23 -0.86 17.19
C ILE A 20 5.97 -0.58 16.39
N MET A 21 5.75 0.66 16.01
CA MET A 21 4.58 1.10 15.25
C MET A 21 4.48 0.38 13.90
N ILE A 22 5.58 0.23 13.18
CA ILE A 22 5.60 -0.42 11.86
C ILE A 22 5.82 -1.94 11.89
N SER A 23 5.96 -2.55 13.06
CA SER A 23 6.26 -3.98 13.22
C SER A 23 5.22 -4.94 12.62
N GLY A 24 4.05 -4.44 12.24
CA GLY A 24 2.94 -5.25 11.75
C GLY A 24 2.18 -6.00 12.85
N ARG A 25 2.53 -5.80 14.12
CA ARG A 25 1.81 -6.40 15.26
C ARG A 25 0.62 -5.53 15.65
N CYS A 26 -0.55 -6.15 15.79
CA CYS A 26 -1.72 -5.47 16.32
C CYS A 26 -1.62 -5.38 17.85
N MET A 27 -1.39 -4.20 18.40
CA MET A 27 -1.15 -4.01 19.83
C MET A 27 -1.58 -2.65 20.33
N VAL A 28 -1.78 -2.55 21.63
CA VAL A 28 -1.99 -1.29 22.35
C VAL A 28 -0.83 -1.11 23.32
N TYR A 29 -0.30 0.09 23.42
CA TYR A 29 0.75 0.39 24.40
C TYR A 29 0.73 1.88 24.79
N LYS A 30 1.22 2.16 26.00
CA LYS A 30 1.54 3.51 26.44
C LYS A 30 3.01 3.82 26.18
N GLU A 31 3.33 5.03 25.81
CA GLU A 31 4.74 5.43 25.66
C GLU A 31 5.52 5.30 26.99
N THR A 32 4.84 5.51 28.10
CA THR A 32 5.39 5.39 29.46
C THR A 32 5.80 3.95 29.82
N ASP A 33 5.32 2.93 29.10
CA ASP A 33 5.73 1.53 29.30
C ASP A 33 7.14 1.26 28.74
N PHE A 34 7.63 2.09 27.81
CA PHE A 34 8.92 1.89 27.11
C PHE A 34 10.03 2.81 27.60
N MET A 35 9.69 3.95 28.17
CA MET A 35 10.68 4.94 28.57
C MET A 35 10.25 5.66 29.84
N LEU A 36 11.20 5.79 30.79
CA LEU A 36 10.99 6.58 31.99
C LEU A 36 10.68 8.03 31.63
N GLU A 37 9.72 8.63 32.33
CA GLU A 37 9.27 10.01 32.08
C GLU A 37 10.42 11.01 32.09
N GLU A 38 11.36 10.88 33.04
CA GLU A 38 12.52 11.77 33.16
C GLU A 38 13.45 11.78 31.95
N ILE A 39 13.48 10.67 31.19
CA ILE A 39 14.24 10.53 29.96
C ILE A 39 13.40 11.03 28.78
N ARG A 40 12.14 10.59 28.72
CA ARG A 40 11.22 10.89 27.64
C ARG A 40 11.04 12.39 27.42
N ILE A 41 10.82 13.15 28.49
CA ILE A 41 10.62 14.62 28.42
C ILE A 41 11.86 15.39 27.92
N LYS A 42 13.04 14.77 27.93
CA LYS A 42 14.28 15.36 27.41
C LYS A 42 14.53 15.06 25.94
N THR A 43 13.77 14.13 25.35
CA THR A 43 13.94 13.78 23.93
C THR A 43 13.52 14.96 23.03
N GLU A 44 14.20 15.08 21.92
CA GLU A 44 13.85 16.08 20.90
C GLU A 44 12.43 15.87 20.38
N TYR A 45 12.02 14.62 20.24
CA TYR A 45 10.67 14.24 19.86
C TYR A 45 9.62 14.81 20.81
N TYR A 46 9.80 14.62 22.14
CA TYR A 46 8.88 15.19 23.13
C TYR A 46 8.86 16.72 23.10
N GLN A 47 10.02 17.37 23.04
CA GLN A 47 10.10 18.84 23.03
C GLN A 47 9.40 19.44 21.81
N LYS A 48 9.52 18.80 20.66
CA LYS A 48 8.92 19.29 19.40
C LYS A 48 7.43 18.96 19.27
N TYR A 49 7.01 17.73 19.56
CA TYR A 49 5.67 17.25 19.22
C TYR A 49 4.68 17.22 20.39
N TYR A 50 5.16 17.20 21.63
CA TYR A 50 4.31 17.14 22.83
C TYR A 50 4.22 18.47 23.56
N LYS A 51 5.36 18.99 23.97
CA LYS A 51 5.43 20.18 24.83
C LYS A 51 4.79 21.41 24.19
N THR A 52 4.98 21.60 22.90
CA THR A 52 4.43 22.75 22.15
C THR A 52 2.90 22.74 22.09
N LYS A 53 2.26 21.58 22.30
CA LYS A 53 0.82 21.37 22.18
C LYS A 53 0.14 21.06 23.52
N ASP A 54 0.84 21.25 24.64
CA ASP A 54 0.37 20.86 25.98
C ASP A 54 -0.05 19.39 26.09
N LEU A 55 0.59 18.51 25.28
CA LEU A 55 0.42 17.06 25.36
C LEU A 55 1.49 16.46 26.28
N HIS A 56 1.18 15.33 26.92
CA HIS A 56 2.14 14.70 27.82
C HIS A 56 2.14 13.17 27.74
N TYR A 57 0.99 12.53 27.82
CA TYR A 57 0.84 11.08 27.74
C TYR A 57 0.27 10.68 26.41
N CYS A 58 0.71 9.53 25.90
CA CYS A 58 0.18 8.95 24.69
C CYS A 58 -0.06 7.45 24.86
N VAL A 59 -1.21 7.00 24.41
CA VAL A 59 -1.49 5.59 24.13
C VAL A 59 -1.66 5.39 22.65
N GLN A 60 -1.03 4.38 22.11
CA GLN A 60 -1.09 4.03 20.69
C GLN A 60 -1.80 2.71 20.50
N LEU A 61 -2.68 2.69 19.53
CA LEU A 61 -3.39 1.52 19.04
C LEU A 61 -2.90 1.21 17.62
N ILE A 62 -2.02 0.22 17.50
CA ILE A 62 -1.53 -0.24 16.20
C ILE A 62 -2.54 -1.20 15.62
N LEU A 63 -3.00 -0.89 14.43
CA LEU A 63 -3.95 -1.69 13.66
C LEU A 63 -3.20 -2.44 12.57
N SER A 64 -3.29 -3.76 12.60
CA SER A 64 -2.73 -4.64 11.59
C SER A 64 -3.64 -5.83 11.32
N HIS A 65 -3.55 -6.39 10.12
CA HIS A 65 -4.28 -7.60 9.74
C HIS A 65 -3.37 -8.48 8.88
N ASN A 66 -3.27 -9.76 9.21
CA ASN A 66 -2.35 -10.71 8.56
C ASN A 66 -0.89 -10.20 8.49
N ASN A 67 -0.39 -9.66 9.60
CA ASN A 67 0.96 -9.06 9.74
C ASN A 67 1.19 -7.84 8.82
N GLN A 68 0.14 -7.29 8.24
CA GLN A 68 0.24 -6.08 7.44
C GLN A 68 -0.18 -4.87 8.28
N PHE A 69 0.73 -3.93 8.44
CA PHE A 69 0.44 -2.64 9.07
C PHE A 69 -0.63 -1.90 8.27
N MET A 70 -1.64 -1.40 8.97
CA MET A 70 -2.79 -0.70 8.38
C MET A 70 -2.90 0.74 8.83
N GLY A 71 -2.38 1.04 10.00
CA GLY A 71 -2.40 2.37 10.58
C GLY A 71 -2.22 2.34 12.08
N VAL A 72 -2.12 3.53 12.65
CA VAL A 72 -2.06 3.77 14.08
C VAL A 72 -3.10 4.82 14.48
N VAL A 73 -3.71 4.61 15.63
CA VAL A 73 -4.56 5.62 16.29
C VAL A 73 -3.87 6.00 17.59
N SER A 74 -3.53 7.28 17.72
CA SER A 74 -2.86 7.82 18.88
C SER A 74 -3.82 8.70 19.68
N PHE A 75 -3.91 8.45 20.97
CA PHE A 75 -4.69 9.26 21.91
C PHE A 75 -3.73 9.97 22.84
N TYR A 76 -3.97 11.24 23.08
CA TYR A 76 -3.08 12.09 23.84
C TYR A 76 -3.80 12.72 25.04
N ASN A 77 -3.14 12.71 26.19
CA ASN A 77 -3.57 13.42 27.38
C ASN A 77 -2.56 14.49 27.77
N SER A 78 -3.05 15.59 28.33
CA SER A 78 -2.19 16.55 29.02
C SER A 78 -1.70 16.01 30.37
N LYS A 79 -0.69 16.63 30.94
CA LYS A 79 -0.20 16.27 32.27
C LYS A 79 -1.27 16.41 33.37
N LYS A 80 -2.23 17.31 33.19
CA LYS A 80 -3.34 17.54 34.13
C LYS A 80 -4.34 16.39 34.18
N VAL A 81 -4.57 15.75 33.04
CA VAL A 81 -5.49 14.62 32.92
C VAL A 81 -4.87 13.34 33.50
N GLY A 82 -3.57 13.18 33.36
CA GLY A 82 -2.85 11.98 33.78
C GLY A 82 -2.68 10.94 32.67
N ASP A 83 -1.97 9.87 33.01
CA ASP A 83 -1.73 8.74 32.09
C ASP A 83 -2.97 7.85 31.97
N TYR A 84 -3.00 7.03 30.94
CA TYR A 84 -4.06 6.08 30.67
C TYR A 84 -4.07 4.95 31.70
N SER A 85 -5.27 4.63 32.19
CA SER A 85 -5.48 3.56 33.16
C SER A 85 -5.50 2.18 32.49
N GLU A 86 -5.36 1.12 33.31
CA GLU A 86 -5.52 -0.27 32.83
C GLU A 86 -6.90 -0.53 32.21
N ARG A 87 -7.93 0.21 32.65
CA ARG A 87 -9.27 0.15 32.07
C ARG A 87 -9.28 0.70 30.64
N ASP A 88 -8.57 1.79 30.38
CA ASP A 88 -8.49 2.40 29.05
C ASP A 88 -7.75 1.45 28.09
N ILE A 89 -6.64 0.87 28.56
CA ILE A 89 -5.88 -0.14 27.80
C ILE A 89 -6.77 -1.34 27.49
N PHE A 90 -7.50 -1.87 28.47
CA PHE A 90 -8.41 -3.00 28.26
C PHE A 90 -9.48 -2.71 27.20
N ILE A 91 -10.06 -1.51 27.20
CA ILE A 91 -11.05 -1.08 26.20
C ILE A 91 -10.42 -1.07 24.81
N LEU A 92 -9.25 -0.47 24.64
CA LEU A 92 -8.55 -0.39 23.37
C LEU A 92 -8.10 -1.77 22.86
N GLU A 93 -7.61 -2.64 23.77
CA GLU A 93 -7.26 -4.02 23.48
C GLU A 93 -8.47 -4.83 22.94
N THR A 94 -9.64 -4.61 23.53
CA THR A 94 -10.89 -5.25 23.09
C THR A 94 -11.30 -4.77 21.72
N LEU A 95 -11.13 -3.49 21.41
CA LEU A 95 -11.54 -2.88 20.16
C LEU A 95 -10.56 -3.12 19.00
N LYS A 96 -9.27 -3.31 19.27
CA LYS A 96 -8.22 -3.33 18.26
C LYS A 96 -8.47 -4.32 17.11
N THR A 97 -8.89 -5.54 17.44
CA THR A 97 -9.13 -6.60 16.44
C THR A 97 -10.32 -6.24 15.55
N HIS A 98 -11.36 -5.69 16.15
CA HIS A 98 -12.54 -5.27 15.40
C HIS A 98 -12.23 -4.10 14.46
N LEU A 99 -11.54 -3.10 14.96
CA LEU A 99 -11.12 -1.93 14.17
C LEU A 99 -10.18 -2.33 13.03
N SER A 100 -9.20 -3.22 13.29
CA SER A 100 -8.32 -3.75 12.26
C SER A 100 -9.09 -4.46 11.15
N LEU A 101 -10.07 -5.29 11.52
CA LEU A 101 -10.91 -5.99 10.56
C LEU A 101 -11.79 -5.03 9.75
N CYS A 102 -12.35 -4.01 10.39
CA CYS A 102 -13.14 -2.98 9.73
C CYS A 102 -12.29 -2.21 8.70
N LEU A 103 -11.10 -1.77 9.06
CA LEU A 103 -10.18 -1.10 8.14
C LEU A 103 -9.80 -2.01 6.97
N TYR A 104 -9.46 -3.27 7.25
CA TYR A 104 -9.14 -4.23 6.20
C TYR A 104 -10.29 -4.41 5.22
N LYS A 105 -11.50 -4.61 5.71
CA LYS A 105 -12.69 -4.74 4.86
C LYS A 105 -12.97 -3.49 4.05
N THR A 106 -12.81 -2.31 4.63
CA THR A 106 -13.16 -1.04 3.99
C THR A 106 -12.13 -0.61 2.94
N PHE A 107 -10.84 -0.76 3.23
CA PHE A 107 -9.80 -0.16 2.39
C PHE A 107 -9.01 -1.18 1.56
N TYR A 108 -8.85 -2.41 2.03
CA TYR A 108 -8.01 -3.42 1.36
C TYR A 108 -8.81 -4.39 0.50
N ILE A 109 -9.95 -4.88 0.95
CA ILE A 109 -10.77 -5.80 0.14
C ILE A 109 -11.24 -5.13 -1.16
N PRO A 110 -11.75 -3.89 -1.17
CA PRO A 110 -12.13 -3.23 -2.41
C PRO A 110 -10.97 -3.05 -3.38
N LYS A 111 -9.76 -2.75 -2.89
CA LYS A 111 -8.56 -2.66 -3.72
C LYS A 111 -8.19 -4.00 -4.35
N ILE A 112 -8.25 -5.08 -3.57
CA ILE A 112 -7.98 -6.45 -4.04
C ILE A 112 -9.04 -6.87 -5.06
N SER A 113 -10.32 -6.63 -4.77
CA SER A 113 -11.42 -6.97 -5.68
C SER A 113 -11.34 -6.19 -6.98
N LYS A 114 -11.02 -4.89 -6.91
CA LYS A 114 -10.84 -4.04 -8.10
C LYS A 114 -9.65 -4.51 -8.94
N ASN A 115 -8.53 -4.85 -8.30
CA ASN A 115 -7.37 -5.39 -9.01
C ASN A 115 -7.66 -6.76 -9.61
N LYS A 116 -8.33 -7.66 -8.91
CA LYS A 116 -8.75 -8.97 -9.41
C LYS A 116 -9.75 -8.83 -10.57
N PHE A 117 -10.71 -7.93 -10.45
CA PHE A 117 -11.67 -7.63 -11.51
C PHE A 117 -10.98 -7.08 -12.77
N LEU A 118 -10.07 -6.10 -12.61
CA LEU A 118 -9.28 -5.55 -13.71
C LEU A 118 -8.38 -6.62 -14.35
N TYR A 119 -7.78 -7.50 -13.54
CA TYR A 119 -6.97 -8.61 -14.05
C TYR A 119 -7.82 -9.62 -14.83
N THR A 120 -8.99 -9.98 -14.36
CA THR A 120 -9.93 -10.88 -15.03
C THR A 120 -10.43 -10.25 -16.33
N GLN A 121 -10.78 -8.96 -16.32
CA GLN A 121 -11.23 -8.23 -17.50
C GLN A 121 -10.13 -8.14 -18.55
N ARG A 122 -8.88 -7.85 -18.17
CA ARG A 122 -7.71 -7.85 -19.06
C ARG A 122 -7.43 -9.23 -19.68
N ASN A 123 -7.52 -10.29 -18.89
CA ASN A 123 -7.35 -11.65 -19.40
C ASN A 123 -8.44 -12.01 -20.42
N CYS A 124 -9.69 -11.65 -20.15
CA CYS A 124 -10.80 -11.85 -21.07
C CYS A 124 -10.57 -11.09 -22.40
N LEU A 125 -10.20 -9.81 -22.31
CA LEU A 125 -9.86 -8.97 -23.47
C LEU A 125 -8.68 -9.54 -24.27
N THR A 126 -7.60 -9.98 -23.60
CA THR A 126 -6.45 -10.57 -24.27
C THR A 126 -6.82 -11.85 -25.00
N ASN A 127 -7.61 -12.72 -24.40
CA ASN A 127 -8.07 -13.96 -25.01
C ASN A 127 -8.97 -13.67 -26.23
N ASN A 128 -9.90 -12.71 -26.10
CA ASN A 128 -10.76 -12.29 -27.22
C ASN A 128 -9.95 -11.74 -28.38
N LEU A 129 -8.96 -10.87 -28.10
CA LEU A 129 -8.06 -10.37 -29.17
C LEU A 129 -7.21 -11.47 -29.78
N SER A 130 -6.70 -12.38 -28.95
CA SER A 130 -5.88 -13.50 -29.45
C SER A 130 -6.66 -14.38 -30.42
N THR A 131 -7.91 -14.67 -30.14
CA THR A 131 -8.79 -15.44 -31.01
C THR A 131 -9.20 -14.64 -32.25
N GLN A 132 -9.61 -13.38 -32.07
CA GLN A 132 -10.11 -12.53 -33.17
C GLN A 132 -9.04 -12.22 -34.22
N PHE A 133 -7.77 -12.02 -33.76
CA PHE A 133 -6.66 -11.62 -34.64
C PHE A 133 -5.63 -12.73 -34.88
N ASN A 134 -5.98 -13.96 -34.54
CA ASN A 134 -5.13 -15.15 -34.72
C ASN A 134 -3.71 -14.95 -34.19
N LEU A 135 -3.60 -14.45 -32.94
CA LEU A 135 -2.31 -14.34 -32.30
C LEU A 135 -1.79 -15.73 -31.90
N THR A 136 -0.51 -15.95 -32.12
CA THR A 136 0.15 -17.16 -31.63
C THR A 136 0.18 -17.16 -30.10
N ARG A 137 0.38 -18.31 -29.46
CA ARG A 137 0.52 -18.42 -28.01
C ARG A 137 1.57 -17.43 -27.47
N ARG A 138 2.71 -17.32 -28.15
CA ARG A 138 3.79 -16.44 -27.75
C ARG A 138 3.44 -14.95 -27.86
N GLU A 139 2.77 -14.57 -28.92
CA GLU A 139 2.26 -13.20 -29.12
C GLU A 139 1.21 -12.84 -28.06
N SER A 140 0.36 -13.78 -27.69
CA SER A 140 -0.63 -13.58 -26.63
C SER A 140 0.03 -13.39 -25.25
N GLU A 141 1.08 -14.15 -24.93
CA GLU A 141 1.89 -13.99 -23.73
C GLU A 141 2.56 -12.59 -23.69
N VAL A 142 3.16 -12.16 -24.80
CA VAL A 142 3.78 -10.84 -24.94
C VAL A 142 2.73 -9.73 -24.79
N LEU A 143 1.59 -9.85 -25.50
CA LEU A 143 0.50 -8.86 -25.42
C LEU A 143 0.02 -8.67 -23.98
N LYS A 144 -0.16 -9.76 -23.23
CA LYS A 144 -0.57 -9.73 -21.84
C LYS A 144 0.41 -8.93 -20.96
N LEU A 145 1.70 -9.18 -21.09
CA LEU A 145 2.74 -8.47 -20.33
C LEU A 145 2.88 -7.00 -20.76
N MET A 146 2.64 -6.68 -22.03
CA MET A 146 2.54 -5.29 -22.48
C MET A 146 1.38 -4.54 -21.82
N LEU A 147 0.24 -5.20 -21.61
CA LEU A 147 -0.92 -4.63 -20.93
C LEU A 147 -0.72 -4.48 -19.42
N ASP A 148 0.19 -5.23 -18.84
CA ASP A 148 0.62 -5.07 -17.43
C ASP A 148 1.63 -3.92 -17.23
N ASN A 149 1.82 -3.07 -18.25
CA ASN A 149 2.71 -1.92 -18.27
C ASN A 149 4.20 -2.23 -18.05
N LEU A 150 4.62 -3.46 -18.29
CA LEU A 150 6.03 -3.82 -18.24
C LEU A 150 6.82 -3.19 -19.39
N THR A 151 8.07 -2.86 -19.12
CA THR A 151 9.04 -2.41 -20.11
C THR A 151 9.50 -3.58 -20.98
N ASN A 152 10.09 -3.30 -22.15
CA ASN A 152 10.61 -4.34 -23.02
C ASN A 152 11.72 -5.18 -22.35
N ILE A 153 12.50 -4.58 -21.45
CA ILE A 153 13.53 -5.28 -20.69
C ILE A 153 12.87 -6.28 -19.75
N GLU A 154 11.93 -5.83 -18.90
CA GLU A 154 11.21 -6.68 -17.96
C GLU A 154 10.44 -7.81 -18.66
N ILE A 155 9.83 -7.54 -19.83
CA ILE A 155 9.14 -8.58 -20.61
C ILE A 155 10.13 -9.61 -21.15
N SER A 156 11.28 -9.17 -21.68
CA SER A 156 12.29 -10.07 -22.23
C SER A 156 12.87 -10.99 -21.16
N GLU A 157 13.18 -10.46 -19.96
CA GLU A 157 13.65 -11.21 -18.80
C GLU A 157 12.59 -12.23 -18.33
N ARG A 158 11.33 -11.79 -18.19
CA ARG A 158 10.23 -12.65 -17.72
C ARG A 158 9.89 -13.79 -18.67
N LEU A 159 10.11 -13.57 -19.97
CA LEU A 159 9.88 -14.56 -21.02
C LEU A 159 11.13 -15.35 -21.42
N TYR A 160 12.26 -15.05 -20.80
CA TYR A 160 13.57 -15.66 -21.11
C TYR A 160 13.93 -15.57 -22.61
N ILE A 161 13.73 -14.39 -23.20
CA ILE A 161 14.08 -14.12 -24.61
C ILE A 161 14.91 -12.85 -24.75
N SER A 162 15.62 -12.70 -25.87
CA SER A 162 16.32 -11.45 -26.15
C SER A 162 15.34 -10.29 -26.45
N VAL A 163 15.75 -9.05 -26.14
CA VAL A 163 14.98 -7.85 -26.49
C VAL A 163 14.70 -7.77 -27.98
N ASN A 164 15.63 -8.24 -28.83
CA ASN A 164 15.44 -8.28 -30.28
C ASN A 164 14.35 -9.28 -30.70
N THR A 165 14.31 -10.44 -30.06
CA THR A 165 13.22 -11.42 -30.25
C THR A 165 11.88 -10.86 -29.82
N LEU A 166 11.84 -10.19 -28.68
CA LEU A 166 10.65 -9.51 -28.18
C LEU A 166 10.14 -8.45 -29.17
N LYS A 167 11.03 -7.60 -29.71
CA LYS A 167 10.66 -6.58 -30.70
C LYS A 167 10.00 -7.21 -31.94
N LYS A 168 10.48 -8.36 -32.41
CA LYS A 168 9.84 -9.09 -33.54
C LYS A 168 8.40 -9.51 -33.20
N HIS A 169 8.17 -10.05 -31.98
CA HIS A 169 6.82 -10.38 -31.51
C HIS A 169 5.93 -9.15 -31.42
N ILE A 170 6.42 -8.03 -30.94
CA ILE A 170 5.65 -6.76 -30.84
C ILE A 170 5.26 -6.26 -32.22
N VAL A 171 6.18 -6.28 -33.19
CA VAL A 171 5.88 -5.88 -34.57
C VAL A 171 4.78 -6.79 -35.18
N ASN A 172 4.87 -8.10 -35.01
CA ASN A 172 3.86 -9.04 -35.47
C ASN A 172 2.50 -8.80 -34.82
N ILE A 173 2.48 -8.53 -33.49
CA ILE A 173 1.25 -8.19 -32.76
C ILE A 173 0.63 -6.92 -33.34
N TYR A 174 1.42 -5.87 -33.53
CA TYR A 174 0.93 -4.60 -34.06
C TYR A 174 0.39 -4.77 -35.51
N SER A 175 1.09 -5.52 -36.35
CA SER A 175 0.64 -5.83 -37.70
C SER A 175 -0.71 -6.57 -37.72
N LYS A 176 -0.86 -7.60 -36.87
CA LYS A 176 -2.10 -8.37 -36.79
C LYS A 176 -3.27 -7.57 -36.18
N LEU A 177 -3.00 -6.69 -35.25
CA LEU A 177 -4.02 -5.83 -34.62
C LEU A 177 -4.34 -4.56 -35.44
N GLY A 178 -3.60 -4.26 -36.50
CA GLY A 178 -3.77 -3.06 -37.31
C GLY A 178 -3.38 -1.77 -36.57
N VAL A 179 -2.42 -1.84 -35.67
CA VAL A 179 -1.92 -0.70 -34.88
C VAL A 179 -0.43 -0.47 -35.10
N SER A 180 0.04 0.77 -34.94
CA SER A 180 1.43 1.10 -35.22
C SER A 180 2.29 1.30 -33.96
N ASN A 181 1.65 1.48 -32.82
CA ASN A 181 2.35 1.75 -31.54
C ASN A 181 1.51 1.38 -30.32
N ARG A 182 2.15 1.44 -29.14
CA ARG A 182 1.51 1.10 -27.86
C ARG A 182 0.30 1.98 -27.52
N THR A 183 0.36 3.25 -27.90
CA THR A 183 -0.74 4.20 -27.65
C THR A 183 -1.99 3.83 -28.46
N GLN A 184 -1.81 3.45 -29.73
CA GLN A 184 -2.92 2.98 -30.57
C GLN A 184 -3.48 1.64 -30.10
N LEU A 185 -2.62 0.74 -29.61
CA LEU A 185 -3.05 -0.50 -28.96
C LEU A 185 -3.96 -0.23 -27.77
N LEU A 186 -3.57 0.70 -26.88
CA LEU A 186 -4.37 1.07 -25.72
C LEU A 186 -5.72 1.71 -26.13
N LYS A 187 -5.74 2.56 -27.17
CA LYS A 187 -6.99 3.14 -27.71
C LYS A 187 -7.93 2.05 -28.25
N LEU A 188 -7.40 1.08 -29.00
CA LEU A 188 -8.18 -0.06 -29.52
C LEU A 188 -8.87 -0.84 -28.38
N LEU A 189 -8.15 -1.05 -27.29
CA LEU A 189 -8.68 -1.75 -26.11
C LEU A 189 -9.79 -0.97 -25.40
N LEU A 190 -9.63 0.35 -25.26
CA LEU A 190 -10.65 1.21 -24.63
C LEU A 190 -11.95 1.23 -25.46
N GLN A 191 -11.85 1.24 -26.78
CA GLN A 191 -13.02 1.21 -27.67
C GLN A 191 -13.79 -0.12 -27.64
N LYS A 192 -13.11 -1.24 -27.32
CA LYS A 192 -13.76 -2.56 -27.20
C LYS A 192 -14.26 -2.88 -25.79
N SER A 193 -14.02 -2.01 -24.84
CA SER A 193 -14.50 -2.13 -23.44
C SER A 193 -15.80 -1.38 -23.19
N SER A 194 -16.29 -0.62 -24.16
CA SER A 194 -17.57 0.09 -24.17
C SER A 194 -18.60 -0.75 -24.93
#